data_f13de35a9553de0795ca07fb83ee4f8e
#
_entry.id   f13de35a9553de0795ca07fb83ee4f8e
#
_cell.length_a   1.000
_cell.length_b   1.000
_cell.length_c   1.000
_cell.angle_alpha   90.00
_cell.angle_beta   90.00
_cell.angle_gamma   90.00
#
_symmetry.space_group_name_H-M   'P 1'
#
loop_
_entity.id
_entity.type
_entity.pdbx_description
1 polymer ?
#
loop_
_entity_poly.entity_id
_entity_poly.type
_entity_poly.pdbx_seq_one_letter_code
_entity_poly.pdbx_strand_id
1 'polypeptide(L)'
;MIHIRSKEEIEIIRKSALMVSATLTEVAKMLRPGITTKSLDVMAETFIRDNGGVPSFKGYGGFPASLCISVNDVVVHGFPSDHVLKDGDIISVDCGFYKNGYHGDSAYTFAIGDVKPEVLQLLKVTKESLYKGIEQACDNNRIGDISFAVENYTSRVHNYGVVRELVGHGVGKQLHEDPQVPNYGRRGEGKRLREGMVLAIEPMINMGKKEVFTWDDGWTVATKDGLPSAHFEHTTAVGRKRGEPLSSFAPIEQAETANPELNSSYYTLATEAASV
;
A
#
# COMPACT_ATOMS: atom_id res chain seq x y z
N MET A 1 -20.01 -9.71 2.99
CA MET A 1 -20.72 -9.19 4.21
C MET A 1 -19.79 -8.26 4.94
N ILE A 2 -20.25 -7.07 5.37
CA ILE A 2 -19.44 -6.11 6.15
C ILE A 2 -19.35 -6.60 7.60
N HIS A 3 -18.13 -6.64 8.15
CA HIS A 3 -17.87 -7.07 9.53
C HIS A 3 -17.54 -5.88 10.42
N ILE A 4 -18.10 -5.90 11.65
CA ILE A 4 -17.73 -4.97 12.72
C ILE A 4 -16.92 -5.79 13.72
N ARG A 5 -15.67 -5.42 13.91
CA ARG A 5 -14.72 -6.12 14.78
C ARG A 5 -14.80 -5.60 16.21
N SER A 6 -14.65 -6.50 17.18
CA SER A 6 -14.44 -6.11 18.56
C SER A 6 -13.06 -5.46 18.74
N LYS A 7 -12.83 -4.80 19.86
CA LYS A 7 -11.51 -4.23 20.20
C LYS A 7 -10.43 -5.30 20.24
N GLU A 8 -10.77 -6.47 20.76
CA GLU A 8 -9.85 -7.62 20.86
C GLU A 8 -9.51 -8.16 19.47
N GLU A 9 -10.48 -8.25 18.55
CA GLU A 9 -10.22 -8.64 17.15
C GLU A 9 -9.34 -7.62 16.44
N ILE A 10 -9.58 -6.31 16.64
CA ILE A 10 -8.76 -5.23 16.07
C ILE A 10 -7.31 -5.34 16.57
N GLU A 11 -7.08 -5.66 17.85
CA GLU A 11 -5.73 -5.86 18.38
C GLU A 11 -5.02 -7.10 17.80
N ILE A 12 -5.75 -8.14 17.43
CA ILE A 12 -5.18 -9.29 16.70
C ILE A 12 -4.79 -8.87 15.28
N ILE A 13 -5.67 -8.13 14.57
CA ILE A 13 -5.38 -7.60 13.23
C ILE A 13 -4.18 -6.64 13.30
N ARG A 14 -4.11 -5.76 14.29
CA ARG A 14 -2.97 -4.85 14.51
C ARG A 14 -1.65 -5.61 14.61
N LYS A 15 -1.60 -6.73 15.35
CA LYS A 15 -0.39 -7.55 15.44
C LYS A 15 0.04 -8.08 14.07
N SER A 16 -0.91 -8.54 13.26
CA SER A 16 -0.62 -8.99 11.89
C SER A 16 -0.15 -7.82 11.00
N ALA A 17 -0.82 -6.66 11.07
CA ALA A 17 -0.46 -5.47 10.30
C ALA A 17 0.93 -4.89 10.69
N LEU A 18 1.28 -4.93 11.98
CA LEU A 18 2.63 -4.53 12.43
C LEU A 18 3.71 -5.53 11.98
N MET A 19 3.37 -6.81 11.81
CA MET A 19 4.29 -7.78 11.22
C MET A 19 4.50 -7.56 9.73
N VAL A 20 3.48 -7.07 9.01
CA VAL A 20 3.68 -6.58 7.63
C VAL A 20 4.67 -5.42 7.62
N SER A 21 4.48 -4.43 8.49
CA SER A 21 5.42 -3.30 8.62
C SER A 21 6.85 -3.76 8.92
N ALA A 22 7.01 -4.76 9.80
CA ALA A 22 8.33 -5.34 10.09
C ALA A 22 8.92 -6.06 8.87
N THR A 23 8.11 -6.79 8.09
CA THR A 23 8.56 -7.45 6.86
C THR A 23 9.02 -6.43 5.82
N LEU A 24 8.24 -5.36 5.59
CA LEU A 24 8.61 -4.26 4.69
C LEU A 24 9.86 -3.50 5.18
N THR A 25 10.08 -3.45 6.50
CA THR A 25 11.32 -2.90 7.09
C THR A 25 12.54 -3.74 6.70
N GLU A 26 12.44 -5.07 6.73
CA GLU A 26 13.53 -5.95 6.28
C GLU A 26 13.75 -5.83 4.76
N VAL A 27 12.68 -5.65 3.97
CA VAL A 27 12.80 -5.32 2.54
C VAL A 27 13.60 -4.02 2.36
N ALA A 28 13.25 -2.95 3.07
CA ALA A 28 13.94 -1.65 2.99
C ALA A 28 15.45 -1.76 3.27
N LYS A 29 15.86 -2.60 4.21
CA LYS A 29 17.28 -2.84 4.53
C LYS A 29 18.05 -3.55 3.41
N MET A 30 17.36 -4.38 2.61
CA MET A 30 17.97 -5.15 1.53
C MET A 30 17.98 -4.44 0.17
N LEU A 31 17.08 -3.47 -0.02
CA LEU A 31 16.90 -2.79 -1.29
C LEU A 31 18.18 -2.05 -1.72
N ARG A 32 18.62 -2.29 -2.96
CA ARG A 32 19.76 -1.63 -3.60
C ARG A 32 19.77 -1.95 -5.09
N PRO A 33 20.46 -1.19 -5.92
CA PRO A 33 20.78 -1.60 -7.28
C PRO A 33 21.50 -2.97 -7.29
N GLY A 34 21.19 -3.80 -8.27
CA GLY A 34 21.78 -5.13 -8.44
C GLY A 34 21.10 -6.27 -7.69
N ILE A 35 20.12 -6.01 -6.81
CA ILE A 35 19.34 -7.06 -6.17
C ILE A 35 18.21 -7.54 -7.08
N THR A 36 17.87 -8.84 -7.02
CA THR A 36 16.71 -9.36 -7.76
C THR A 36 15.44 -9.24 -6.91
N THR A 37 14.29 -9.01 -7.56
CA THR A 37 12.99 -8.98 -6.88
C THR A 37 12.65 -10.32 -6.23
N LYS A 38 13.09 -11.43 -6.80
CA LYS A 38 12.96 -12.78 -6.25
C LYS A 38 13.68 -12.95 -4.90
N SER A 39 14.86 -12.35 -4.73
CA SER A 39 15.59 -12.45 -3.47
C SER A 39 14.88 -11.72 -2.33
N LEU A 40 14.15 -10.65 -2.63
CA LEU A 40 13.30 -9.95 -1.66
C LEU A 40 12.13 -10.82 -1.21
N ASP A 41 11.47 -11.51 -2.15
CA ASP A 41 10.36 -12.44 -1.84
C ASP A 41 10.80 -13.60 -0.95
N VAL A 42 11.94 -14.22 -1.28
CA VAL A 42 12.51 -15.33 -0.48
C VAL A 42 12.82 -14.88 0.94
N MET A 43 13.41 -13.71 1.10
CA MET A 43 13.68 -13.15 2.42
C MET A 43 12.39 -12.87 3.18
N ALA A 44 11.41 -12.22 2.54
CA ALA A 44 10.15 -11.89 3.16
C ALA A 44 9.36 -13.14 3.59
N GLU A 45 9.30 -14.17 2.74
CA GLU A 45 8.67 -15.45 3.11
C GLU A 45 9.33 -16.07 4.33
N THR A 46 10.67 -16.10 4.35
CA THR A 46 11.44 -16.63 5.49
C THR A 46 11.11 -15.84 6.75
N PHE A 47 11.18 -14.51 6.69
CA PHE A 47 10.89 -13.64 7.83
C PHE A 47 9.46 -13.84 8.37
N ILE A 48 8.45 -13.90 7.49
CA ILE A 48 7.04 -14.12 7.85
C ILE A 48 6.91 -15.46 8.61
N ARG A 49 7.51 -16.54 8.07
CA ARG A 49 7.41 -17.88 8.67
C ARG A 49 8.16 -17.99 9.98
N ASP A 50 9.34 -17.41 10.11
CA ASP A 50 10.15 -17.39 11.34
C ASP A 50 9.43 -16.64 12.48
N ASN A 51 8.56 -15.67 12.13
CA ASN A 51 7.70 -14.97 13.08
C ASN A 51 6.34 -15.66 13.32
N GLY A 52 6.21 -16.91 12.84
CA GLY A 52 5.03 -17.76 13.06
C GLY A 52 3.79 -17.31 12.31
N GLY A 53 3.96 -16.57 11.21
CA GLY A 53 2.91 -16.18 10.29
C GLY A 53 2.87 -17.04 9.03
N VAL A 54 1.88 -16.76 8.19
CA VAL A 54 1.74 -17.31 6.85
C VAL A 54 1.64 -16.13 5.87
N PRO A 55 2.40 -16.13 4.75
CA PRO A 55 2.22 -15.14 3.70
C PRO A 55 0.78 -15.17 3.17
N SER A 56 0.08 -14.03 3.22
CA SER A 56 -1.34 -13.98 2.84
C SER A 56 -1.57 -14.17 1.35
N PHE A 57 -0.60 -13.79 0.51
CA PHE A 57 -0.76 -13.78 -0.94
C PHE A 57 -0.40 -15.12 -1.58
N LYS A 58 0.59 -15.85 -1.04
CA LYS A 58 1.07 -17.10 -1.62
C LYS A 58 -0.02 -18.16 -1.66
N GLY A 59 -0.47 -18.51 -2.87
CA GLY A 59 -1.56 -19.45 -3.11
C GLY A 59 -2.96 -18.81 -3.15
N TYR A 60 -3.12 -17.54 -2.78
CA TYR A 60 -4.39 -16.84 -2.86
C TYR A 60 -4.80 -16.65 -4.32
N GLY A 61 -5.94 -17.23 -4.71
CA GLY A 61 -6.37 -17.22 -6.13
C GLY A 61 -5.37 -17.80 -7.12
N GLY A 62 -4.34 -18.53 -6.65
CA GLY A 62 -3.25 -19.05 -7.48
C GLY A 62 -2.03 -18.14 -7.58
N PHE A 63 -1.98 -17.02 -6.84
CA PHE A 63 -0.81 -16.13 -6.83
C PHE A 63 0.44 -16.88 -6.35
N PRO A 64 1.60 -16.80 -7.07
CA PRO A 64 2.70 -17.73 -6.83
C PRO A 64 3.67 -17.31 -5.72
N ALA A 65 3.62 -16.05 -5.26
CA ALA A 65 4.64 -15.43 -4.42
C ALA A 65 4.10 -14.94 -3.06
N SER A 66 5.00 -14.58 -2.15
CA SER A 66 4.67 -14.05 -0.83
C SER A 66 4.49 -12.55 -0.83
N LEU A 67 5.15 -11.85 -1.77
CA LEU A 67 5.04 -10.42 -2.02
C LEU A 67 4.47 -10.16 -3.41
N CYS A 68 3.70 -9.07 -3.57
CA CYS A 68 3.56 -8.41 -4.86
C CYS A 68 4.68 -7.39 -5.00
N ILE A 69 5.44 -7.46 -6.10
CA ILE A 69 6.56 -6.55 -6.37
C ILE A 69 6.36 -5.89 -7.73
N SER A 70 6.12 -4.60 -7.71
CA SER A 70 5.74 -3.80 -8.87
C SER A 70 6.77 -2.70 -9.11
N VAL A 71 7.48 -2.77 -10.25
CA VAL A 71 8.60 -1.87 -10.58
C VAL A 71 8.14 -0.84 -11.61
N ASN A 72 8.43 0.43 -11.41
CA ASN A 72 8.21 1.56 -12.30
C ASN A 72 6.75 1.71 -12.77
N ASP A 73 6.44 1.28 -14.00
CA ASP A 73 5.13 1.38 -14.63
C ASP A 73 4.17 0.24 -14.25
N VAL A 74 4.64 -0.77 -13.52
CA VAL A 74 3.77 -1.78 -12.91
C VAL A 74 3.06 -1.17 -11.72
N VAL A 75 1.74 -1.23 -11.73
CA VAL A 75 0.87 -0.64 -10.70
C VAL A 75 0.83 -1.52 -9.46
N VAL A 76 0.36 -2.77 -9.64
CA VAL A 76 0.23 -3.80 -8.58
C VAL A 76 0.30 -5.20 -9.16
N HIS A 77 0.36 -6.19 -8.27
CA HIS A 77 0.35 -7.63 -8.55
C HIS A 77 1.51 -8.12 -9.42
N GLY A 78 2.61 -7.36 -9.51
CA GLY A 78 3.81 -7.81 -10.18
C GLY A 78 4.44 -9.01 -9.47
N PHE A 79 4.96 -9.98 -10.25
CA PHE A 79 5.62 -11.15 -9.70
C PHE A 79 7.09 -10.90 -9.38
N PRO A 80 7.55 -11.33 -8.19
CA PRO A 80 8.98 -11.46 -7.92
C PRO A 80 9.65 -12.39 -8.97
N SER A 81 10.75 -11.92 -9.53
CA SER A 81 11.44 -12.62 -10.63
C SER A 81 12.95 -12.40 -10.55
N ASP A 82 13.68 -12.89 -11.55
CA ASP A 82 15.11 -12.57 -11.71
C ASP A 82 15.35 -11.15 -12.25
N HIS A 83 14.32 -10.29 -12.29
CA HIS A 83 14.45 -8.86 -12.59
C HIS A 83 15.39 -8.20 -11.60
N VAL A 84 16.46 -7.57 -12.13
CA VAL A 84 17.49 -6.89 -11.34
C VAL A 84 17.14 -5.42 -11.23
N LEU A 85 17.00 -4.93 -10.01
CA LEU A 85 16.73 -3.52 -9.72
C LEU A 85 17.91 -2.63 -10.09
N LYS A 86 17.62 -1.42 -10.56
CA LYS A 86 18.60 -0.44 -11.05
C LYS A 86 18.50 0.86 -10.29
N ASP A 87 19.56 1.64 -10.37
CA ASP A 87 19.55 3.04 -9.96
C ASP A 87 18.50 3.83 -10.76
N GLY A 88 17.70 4.63 -10.08
CA GLY A 88 16.57 5.37 -10.65
C GLY A 88 15.22 4.62 -10.68
N ASP A 89 15.18 3.33 -10.31
CA ASP A 89 13.90 2.59 -10.21
C ASP A 89 13.09 3.04 -8.99
N ILE A 90 11.76 2.96 -9.12
CA ILE A 90 10.85 2.88 -7.98
C ILE A 90 10.26 1.48 -7.89
N ILE A 91 9.99 1.03 -6.68
CA ILE A 91 9.46 -0.32 -6.43
C ILE A 91 8.37 -0.26 -5.37
N SER A 92 7.15 -0.64 -5.75
CA SER A 92 6.06 -0.87 -4.81
C SER A 92 6.12 -2.31 -4.34
N VAL A 93 6.20 -2.49 -3.03
CA VAL A 93 6.21 -3.80 -2.38
C VAL A 93 4.97 -3.90 -1.50
N ASP A 94 4.14 -4.88 -1.81
CA ASP A 94 2.90 -5.16 -1.10
C ASP A 94 3.01 -6.52 -0.41
N CYS A 95 2.60 -6.58 0.85
CA CYS A 95 2.81 -7.71 1.74
C CYS A 95 1.60 -7.96 2.63
N GLY A 96 1.14 -9.19 2.65
CA GLY A 96 0.13 -9.65 3.58
C GLY A 96 0.68 -10.67 4.59
N PHE A 97 0.27 -10.55 5.87
CA PHE A 97 0.66 -11.43 6.97
C PHE A 97 -0.58 -12.01 7.66
N TYR A 98 -0.66 -13.33 7.73
CA TYR A 98 -1.76 -14.04 8.41
C TYR A 98 -1.27 -14.73 9.68
N LYS A 99 -1.91 -14.42 10.80
CA LYS A 99 -1.67 -15.10 12.07
C LYS A 99 -2.90 -14.99 12.98
N ASN A 100 -3.11 -16.03 13.82
CA ASN A 100 -4.20 -16.08 14.80
C ASN A 100 -5.59 -15.84 14.20
N GLY A 101 -5.82 -16.27 12.95
CA GLY A 101 -7.10 -16.16 12.27
C GLY A 101 -7.39 -14.83 11.59
N TYR A 102 -6.39 -13.91 11.51
CA TYR A 102 -6.58 -12.59 10.91
C TYR A 102 -5.40 -12.17 10.03
N HIS A 103 -5.73 -11.49 8.93
CA HIS A 103 -4.78 -10.87 8.02
C HIS A 103 -4.41 -9.44 8.48
N GLY A 104 -3.20 -9.03 8.18
CA GLY A 104 -2.79 -7.64 8.02
C GLY A 104 -2.28 -7.46 6.60
N ASP A 105 -2.46 -6.27 6.05
CA ASP A 105 -2.12 -5.91 4.67
C ASP A 105 -1.52 -4.52 4.62
N SER A 106 -0.46 -4.33 3.82
CA SER A 106 0.14 -3.00 3.66
C SER A 106 1.12 -2.97 2.51
N ALA A 107 1.15 -1.87 1.77
CA ALA A 107 2.08 -1.63 0.68
C ALA A 107 2.88 -0.35 0.87
N TYR A 108 4.09 -0.34 0.32
CA TYR A 108 4.99 0.79 0.37
C TYR A 108 5.83 0.88 -0.90
N THR A 109 5.97 2.10 -1.43
CA THR A 109 6.81 2.37 -2.61
C THR A 109 8.13 3.00 -2.19
N PHE A 110 9.24 2.37 -2.58
CA PHE A 110 10.61 2.82 -2.35
C PHE A 110 11.20 3.45 -3.62
N ALA A 111 12.08 4.42 -3.44
CA ALA A 111 12.89 5.01 -4.51
C ALA A 111 14.35 4.53 -4.38
N ILE A 112 14.93 3.99 -5.45
CA ILE A 112 16.28 3.42 -5.45
C ILE A 112 17.25 4.40 -6.10
N GLY A 113 18.24 4.89 -5.33
CA GLY A 113 19.29 5.77 -5.82
C GLY A 113 18.79 7.11 -6.35
N ASP A 114 19.26 7.51 -7.55
CA ASP A 114 18.97 8.81 -8.16
C ASP A 114 17.65 8.79 -8.94
N VAL A 115 16.51 8.91 -8.24
CA VAL A 115 15.18 8.97 -8.82
C VAL A 115 14.82 10.41 -9.18
N LYS A 116 14.22 10.60 -10.36
CA LYS A 116 13.82 11.92 -10.88
C LYS A 116 12.88 12.65 -9.91
N PRO A 117 13.04 13.98 -9.72
CA PRO A 117 12.22 14.76 -8.78
C PRO A 117 10.71 14.64 -9.00
N GLU A 118 10.26 14.56 -10.27
CA GLU A 118 8.84 14.39 -10.59
C GLU A 118 8.28 13.04 -10.16
N VAL A 119 9.12 11.98 -10.13
CA VAL A 119 8.74 10.65 -9.63
C VAL A 119 8.72 10.65 -8.09
N LEU A 120 9.70 11.30 -7.44
CA LEU A 120 9.67 11.49 -5.98
C LEU A 120 8.43 12.26 -5.54
N GLN A 121 7.99 13.26 -6.34
CA GLN A 121 6.75 13.98 -6.09
C GLN A 121 5.51 13.08 -6.21
N LEU A 122 5.49 12.12 -7.15
CA LEU A 122 4.43 11.11 -7.23
C LEU A 122 4.36 10.28 -5.94
N LEU A 123 5.50 9.78 -5.44
CA LEU A 123 5.56 8.99 -4.21
C LEU A 123 4.99 9.80 -3.03
N LYS A 124 5.46 11.04 -2.88
CA LYS A 124 4.98 11.96 -1.84
C LYS A 124 3.46 12.15 -1.90
N VAL A 125 2.94 12.52 -3.05
CA VAL A 125 1.50 12.79 -3.24
C VAL A 125 0.67 11.54 -3.01
N THR A 126 1.12 10.38 -3.46
CA THR A 126 0.41 9.10 -3.24
C THR A 126 0.34 8.77 -1.75
N LYS A 127 1.45 8.88 -1.03
CA LYS A 127 1.52 8.64 0.40
C LYS A 127 0.66 9.64 1.20
N GLU A 128 0.72 10.92 0.88
CA GLU A 128 -0.11 11.95 1.52
C GLU A 128 -1.61 11.71 1.24
N SER A 129 -1.97 11.25 0.04
CA SER A 129 -3.35 10.93 -0.31
C SER A 129 -3.92 9.78 0.52
N LEU A 130 -3.09 8.78 0.86
CA LEU A 130 -3.45 7.70 1.77
C LEU A 130 -3.89 8.26 3.12
N TYR A 131 -3.09 9.13 3.73
CA TYR A 131 -3.44 9.73 5.02
C TYR A 131 -4.68 10.62 4.95
N LYS A 132 -4.90 11.35 3.83
CA LYS A 132 -6.13 12.09 3.61
C LYS A 132 -7.36 11.18 3.52
N GLY A 133 -7.22 10.01 2.93
CA GLY A 133 -8.25 8.97 2.93
C GLY A 133 -8.50 8.43 4.34
N ILE A 134 -7.46 8.10 5.09
CA ILE A 134 -7.53 7.59 6.46
C ILE A 134 -8.24 8.58 7.40
N GLU A 135 -7.98 9.88 7.26
CA GLU A 135 -8.68 10.91 8.04
C GLU A 135 -10.21 10.84 7.89
N GLN A 136 -10.70 10.39 6.72
CA GLN A 136 -12.13 10.23 6.44
C GLN A 136 -12.72 8.89 6.91
N ALA A 137 -11.88 7.93 7.33
CA ALA A 137 -12.32 6.62 7.81
C ALA A 137 -12.89 6.71 9.24
N CYS A 138 -13.97 7.46 9.41
CA CYS A 138 -14.61 7.65 10.70
C CYS A 138 -16.10 7.32 10.69
N ASP A 139 -16.63 7.06 11.89
CA ASP A 139 -18.04 6.69 12.08
C ASP A 139 -18.96 7.76 11.48
N ASN A 140 -20.02 7.30 10.83
CA ASN A 140 -21.00 8.10 10.10
C ASN A 140 -20.59 8.67 8.74
N ASN A 141 -19.30 8.73 8.41
CA ASN A 141 -18.87 8.96 7.03
C ASN A 141 -19.27 7.77 6.12
N ARG A 142 -18.99 7.90 4.85
CA ARG A 142 -19.22 6.86 3.84
C ARG A 142 -17.93 6.54 3.09
N ILE A 143 -17.89 5.40 2.41
CA ILE A 143 -16.75 5.01 1.57
C ILE A 143 -16.39 6.12 0.59
N GLY A 144 -17.37 6.79 -0.03
CA GLY A 144 -17.15 7.88 -0.97
C GLY A 144 -16.46 9.11 -0.35
N ASP A 145 -16.46 9.28 0.97
CA ASP A 145 -15.71 10.37 1.62
C ASP A 145 -14.21 10.06 1.61
N ILE A 146 -13.81 8.79 1.86
CA ILE A 146 -12.43 8.30 1.69
C ILE A 146 -12.00 8.47 0.23
N SER A 147 -12.79 7.92 -0.69
CA SER A 147 -12.55 7.93 -2.14
C SER A 147 -12.35 9.35 -2.68
N PHE A 148 -13.24 10.27 -2.29
CA PHE A 148 -13.15 11.67 -2.69
C PHE A 148 -11.89 12.36 -2.15
N ALA A 149 -11.49 12.09 -0.90
CA ALA A 149 -10.31 12.69 -0.30
C ALA A 149 -9.04 12.30 -1.08
N VAL A 150 -8.91 11.02 -1.45
CA VAL A 150 -7.82 10.51 -2.28
C VAL A 150 -7.84 11.14 -3.66
N GLU A 151 -8.95 11.03 -4.41
CA GLU A 151 -9.06 11.54 -5.79
C GLU A 151 -8.88 13.05 -5.87
N ASN A 152 -9.46 13.79 -4.94
CA ASN A 152 -9.35 15.25 -4.92
C ASN A 152 -7.89 15.69 -4.78
N TYR A 153 -7.14 15.06 -3.89
CA TYR A 153 -5.75 15.41 -3.68
C TYR A 153 -4.85 15.00 -4.85
N THR A 154 -4.97 13.78 -5.31
CA THR A 154 -4.10 13.23 -6.37
C THR A 154 -4.45 13.74 -7.75
N SER A 155 -5.73 13.68 -8.16
CA SER A 155 -6.14 14.01 -9.52
C SER A 155 -6.44 15.51 -9.70
N ARG A 156 -7.23 16.11 -8.79
CA ARG A 156 -7.67 17.51 -8.99
C ARG A 156 -6.62 18.53 -8.61
N VAL A 157 -5.80 18.26 -7.56
CA VAL A 157 -4.75 19.17 -7.11
C VAL A 157 -3.44 18.92 -7.84
N HIS A 158 -3.05 17.65 -8.05
CA HIS A 158 -1.75 17.28 -8.62
C HIS A 158 -1.80 16.75 -10.05
N ASN A 159 -3.00 16.57 -10.64
CA ASN A 159 -3.22 16.11 -12.02
C ASN A 159 -2.64 14.72 -12.32
N TYR A 160 -2.64 13.80 -11.34
CA TYR A 160 -2.25 12.42 -11.52
C TYR A 160 -3.44 11.52 -11.85
N GLY A 161 -3.17 10.38 -12.51
CA GLY A 161 -4.16 9.36 -12.83
C GLY A 161 -4.50 8.50 -11.60
N VAL A 162 -5.78 8.41 -11.24
CA VAL A 162 -6.25 7.49 -10.18
C VAL A 162 -6.75 6.21 -10.82
N VAL A 163 -6.14 5.08 -10.48
CA VAL A 163 -6.54 3.75 -10.99
C VAL A 163 -7.96 3.43 -10.55
N ARG A 164 -8.77 2.86 -11.44
CA ARG A 164 -10.20 2.60 -11.20
C ARG A 164 -10.57 1.13 -11.22
N GLU A 165 -9.77 0.30 -11.87
CA GLU A 165 -9.98 -1.12 -12.04
C GLU A 165 -9.70 -1.92 -10.77
N LEU A 166 -8.90 -1.35 -9.88
CA LEU A 166 -8.46 -1.92 -8.62
C LEU A 166 -8.83 -0.98 -7.48
N VAL A 167 -9.21 -1.53 -6.34
CA VAL A 167 -9.77 -0.79 -5.24
C VAL A 167 -9.40 -1.45 -3.91
N GLY A 168 -9.33 -0.66 -2.86
CA GLY A 168 -9.20 -1.14 -1.50
C GLY A 168 -10.40 -1.98 -1.06
N HIS A 169 -10.30 -2.60 0.09
CA HIS A 169 -11.26 -3.60 0.56
C HIS A 169 -11.37 -3.64 2.09
N GLY A 170 -12.36 -4.36 2.60
CA GLY A 170 -12.33 -4.80 3.99
C GLY A 170 -11.26 -5.86 4.19
N VAL A 171 -10.64 -5.92 5.37
CA VAL A 171 -9.65 -6.93 5.72
C VAL A 171 -9.93 -7.50 7.13
N GLY A 172 -9.66 -8.79 7.32
CA GLY A 172 -9.91 -9.43 8.60
C GLY A 172 -9.64 -10.92 8.59
N LYS A 173 -10.67 -11.74 8.75
CA LYS A 173 -10.54 -13.21 8.66
C LYS A 173 -10.27 -13.68 7.24
N GLN A 174 -10.76 -12.93 6.25
CA GLN A 174 -10.37 -13.09 4.86
C GLN A 174 -9.44 -11.95 4.48
N LEU A 175 -8.56 -12.19 3.51
CA LEU A 175 -7.68 -11.16 2.97
C LEU A 175 -8.52 -10.04 2.35
N HIS A 176 -9.47 -10.39 1.49
CA HIS A 176 -10.42 -9.45 0.90
C HIS A 176 -11.82 -9.68 1.47
N GLU A 177 -12.36 -8.66 2.13
CA GLU A 177 -13.73 -8.61 2.65
C GLU A 177 -14.49 -7.40 2.08
N ASP A 178 -15.81 -7.39 2.21
CA ASP A 178 -16.59 -6.16 1.99
C ASP A 178 -16.26 -5.10 3.07
N PRO A 179 -16.38 -3.81 2.74
CA PRO A 179 -16.78 -3.23 1.46
C PRO A 179 -15.59 -2.99 0.54
N GLN A 180 -15.82 -2.81 -0.76
CA GLN A 180 -14.85 -2.19 -1.65
C GLN A 180 -14.60 -0.74 -1.24
N VAL A 181 -13.35 -0.27 -1.38
CA VAL A 181 -12.89 1.09 -1.02
C VAL A 181 -12.20 1.72 -2.23
N PRO A 182 -12.96 2.22 -3.22
CA PRO A 182 -12.36 2.87 -4.38
C PRO A 182 -11.55 4.12 -4.01
N ASN A 183 -10.49 4.39 -4.77
CA ASN A 183 -9.67 5.59 -4.63
C ASN A 183 -10.25 6.80 -5.38
N TYR A 184 -11.46 6.68 -5.94
CA TYR A 184 -12.21 7.70 -6.66
C TYR A 184 -13.68 7.65 -6.27
N GLY A 185 -14.35 8.79 -6.25
CA GLY A 185 -15.76 8.83 -5.88
C GLY A 185 -16.27 10.21 -5.46
N ARG A 186 -17.46 10.21 -4.87
CA ARG A 186 -18.14 11.43 -4.43
C ARG A 186 -18.42 11.39 -2.95
N ARG A 187 -18.31 12.54 -2.30
CA ARG A 187 -18.67 12.68 -0.88
C ARG A 187 -20.10 12.25 -0.61
N GLY A 188 -20.30 11.55 0.51
CA GLY A 188 -21.60 11.12 0.96
C GLY A 188 -22.18 9.93 0.19
N GLU A 189 -21.44 9.32 -0.76
CA GLU A 189 -21.87 8.14 -1.51
C GLU A 189 -21.30 6.82 -0.92
N GLY A 190 -21.88 5.70 -1.31
CA GLY A 190 -21.41 4.37 -0.92
C GLY A 190 -21.85 3.92 0.47
N LYS A 191 -21.26 2.84 0.95
CA LYS A 191 -21.59 2.23 2.25
C LYS A 191 -21.20 3.16 3.40
N ARG A 192 -22.07 3.22 4.42
CA ARG A 192 -21.82 3.97 5.64
C ARG A 192 -20.72 3.28 6.45
N LEU A 193 -19.75 4.06 6.90
CA LEU A 193 -18.69 3.63 7.80
C LEU A 193 -19.25 3.51 9.23
N ARG A 194 -18.77 2.52 9.96
CA ARG A 194 -19.07 2.31 11.37
C ARG A 194 -17.79 2.00 12.13
N GLU A 195 -17.69 2.52 13.35
CA GLU A 195 -16.60 2.16 14.27
C GLU A 195 -16.46 0.63 14.35
N GLY A 196 -15.24 0.12 14.23
CA GLY A 196 -14.93 -1.31 14.24
C GLY A 196 -14.89 -1.98 12.87
N MET A 197 -15.19 -1.30 11.75
CA MET A 197 -14.80 -1.78 10.44
C MET A 197 -13.27 -1.71 10.31
N VAL A 198 -12.67 -2.66 9.58
CA VAL A 198 -11.25 -2.63 9.23
C VAL A 198 -11.11 -2.70 7.72
N LEU A 199 -10.35 -1.77 7.16
CA LEU A 199 -10.25 -1.50 5.73
C LEU A 199 -8.80 -1.45 5.31
N ALA A 200 -8.48 -2.01 4.15
CA ALA A 200 -7.32 -1.67 3.35
C ALA A 200 -7.63 -0.38 2.56
N ILE A 201 -6.90 0.69 2.86
CA ILE A 201 -6.96 1.95 2.11
C ILE A 201 -5.65 2.04 1.35
N GLU A 202 -5.74 1.97 0.01
CA GLU A 202 -4.60 1.65 -0.85
C GLU A 202 -4.60 2.48 -2.15
N PRO A 203 -4.30 3.78 -2.11
CA PRO A 203 -4.19 4.57 -3.32
C PRO A 203 -3.14 4.02 -4.28
N MET A 204 -3.58 3.74 -5.51
CA MET A 204 -2.77 3.41 -6.67
C MET A 204 -2.83 4.58 -7.63
N ILE A 205 -1.72 5.29 -7.77
CA ILE A 205 -1.66 6.59 -8.46
C ILE A 205 -0.63 6.54 -9.58
N ASN A 206 -1.07 6.79 -10.80
CA ASN A 206 -0.24 6.85 -11.99
C ASN A 206 0.27 8.28 -12.21
N MET A 207 1.53 8.42 -12.56
CA MET A 207 2.13 9.72 -12.92
C MET A 207 1.41 10.38 -14.09
N GLY A 208 0.93 9.58 -15.04
CA GLY A 208 0.20 10.02 -16.22
C GLY A 208 -1.30 9.75 -16.14
N LYS A 209 -1.80 8.97 -17.08
CA LYS A 209 -3.22 8.66 -17.21
C LYS A 209 -3.64 7.51 -16.29
N LYS A 210 -4.95 7.44 -16.02
CA LYS A 210 -5.53 6.42 -15.12
C LYS A 210 -5.65 5.02 -15.74
N GLU A 211 -5.57 4.91 -17.06
CA GLU A 211 -5.80 3.67 -17.80
C GLU A 211 -4.68 2.67 -17.55
N VAL A 212 -5.08 1.44 -17.25
CA VAL A 212 -4.20 0.31 -17.00
C VAL A 212 -4.52 -0.88 -17.91
N PHE A 213 -3.65 -1.88 -17.95
CA PHE A 213 -3.91 -3.16 -18.61
C PHE A 213 -3.27 -4.29 -17.80
N THR A 214 -3.82 -5.48 -17.91
CA THR A 214 -3.28 -6.68 -17.29
C THR A 214 -2.40 -7.40 -18.30
N TRP A 215 -1.22 -7.89 -17.85
CA TRP A 215 -0.31 -8.69 -18.67
C TRP A 215 -0.90 -10.07 -18.94
N ASP A 216 -0.28 -10.82 -19.87
CA ASP A 216 -0.70 -12.17 -20.24
C ASP A 216 -0.55 -13.20 -19.10
N ASP A 217 0.17 -12.85 -18.01
CA ASP A 217 0.25 -13.66 -16.80
C ASP A 217 -1.06 -13.69 -15.98
N GLY A 218 -2.02 -12.83 -16.34
CA GLY A 218 -3.34 -12.73 -15.73
C GLY A 218 -3.38 -12.01 -14.38
N TRP A 219 -2.24 -11.45 -13.89
CA TRP A 219 -2.09 -10.78 -12.60
C TRP A 219 -1.49 -9.39 -12.68
N THR A 220 -0.32 -9.27 -13.29
CA THR A 220 0.44 -8.02 -13.34
C THR A 220 -0.35 -6.93 -14.05
N VAL A 221 -0.60 -5.85 -13.33
CA VAL A 221 -1.30 -4.67 -13.86
C VAL A 221 -0.30 -3.55 -14.07
N ALA A 222 -0.25 -2.98 -15.29
CA ALA A 222 0.66 -1.91 -15.65
C ALA A 222 -0.07 -0.69 -16.25
N THR A 223 0.57 0.47 -16.22
CA THR A 223 0.04 1.70 -16.84
C THR A 223 0.05 1.58 -18.36
N LYS A 224 -1.00 2.08 -19.03
CA LYS A 224 -1.06 2.04 -20.51
C LYS A 224 -0.10 3.01 -21.19
N ASP A 225 0.30 4.05 -20.52
CA ASP A 225 1.20 5.08 -21.04
C ASP A 225 2.69 4.83 -20.71
N GLY A 226 2.99 3.77 -19.94
CA GLY A 226 4.35 3.39 -19.56
C GLY A 226 4.99 4.37 -18.55
N LEU A 227 4.19 5.27 -17.95
CA LEU A 227 4.69 6.17 -16.91
C LEU A 227 4.62 5.52 -15.54
N PRO A 228 5.46 5.95 -14.58
CA PRO A 228 5.51 5.36 -13.24
C PRO A 228 4.18 5.38 -12.50
N SER A 229 3.98 4.37 -11.65
CA SER A 229 2.87 4.28 -10.69
C SER A 229 3.40 4.07 -9.28
N ALA A 230 2.72 4.63 -8.28
CA ALA A 230 3.03 4.43 -6.87
C ALA A 230 1.83 3.85 -6.13
N HIS A 231 2.14 2.99 -5.16
CA HIS A 231 1.16 2.31 -4.30
C HIS A 231 1.59 2.40 -2.84
N PHE A 232 0.72 2.94 -2.01
CA PHE A 232 0.88 2.95 -0.55
C PHE A 232 -0.41 2.47 0.10
N GLU A 233 -0.29 1.70 1.17
CA GLU A 233 -1.44 1.10 1.81
C GLU A 233 -1.27 0.98 3.32
N HIS A 234 -2.38 1.17 4.04
CA HIS A 234 -2.51 0.80 5.45
C HIS A 234 -3.76 -0.04 5.71
N THR A 235 -3.61 -1.11 6.48
CA THR A 235 -4.73 -1.67 7.22
C THR A 235 -5.18 -0.63 8.25
N THR A 236 -6.44 -0.18 8.17
CA THR A 236 -6.99 0.94 8.94
C THR A 236 -8.27 0.54 9.64
N ALA A 237 -8.35 0.74 10.95
CA ALA A 237 -9.61 0.64 11.68
C ALA A 237 -10.41 1.94 11.55
N VAL A 238 -11.72 1.82 11.27
CA VAL A 238 -12.65 2.95 11.30
C VAL A 238 -12.86 3.38 12.75
N GLY A 239 -12.46 4.60 13.06
CA GLY A 239 -12.57 5.18 14.39
C GLY A 239 -13.77 6.11 14.53
N ARG A 240 -13.97 6.69 15.73
CA ARG A 240 -15.06 7.63 15.98
C ARG A 240 -14.91 8.97 15.27
N LYS A 241 -13.70 9.51 15.24
CA LYS A 241 -13.39 10.84 14.68
C LYS A 241 -12.50 10.80 13.45
N ARG A 242 -11.68 9.78 13.32
CA ARG A 242 -10.75 9.52 12.21
C ARG A 242 -10.40 8.05 12.17
N GLY A 243 -9.88 7.59 11.05
CA GLY A 243 -9.28 6.25 10.92
C GLY A 243 -8.02 6.10 11.76
N GLU A 244 -7.78 4.89 12.20
CA GLU A 244 -6.59 4.51 12.95
C GLU A 244 -5.79 3.50 12.13
N PRO A 245 -4.59 3.86 11.59
CA PRO A 245 -3.72 2.89 10.94
C PRO A 245 -3.32 1.80 11.95
N LEU A 246 -3.46 0.54 11.55
CA LEU A 246 -3.02 -0.62 12.33
C LEU A 246 -1.62 -1.09 11.93
N SER A 247 -1.19 -0.81 10.70
CA SER A 247 0.20 -0.90 10.22
C SER A 247 0.93 0.42 10.46
N SER A 248 2.26 0.42 10.37
CA SER A 248 3.08 1.60 10.63
C SER A 248 4.20 1.75 9.59
N PHE A 249 4.34 2.94 9.02
CA PHE A 249 5.47 3.25 8.14
C PHE A 249 6.71 3.71 8.89
N ALA A 250 6.61 4.11 10.17
CA ALA A 250 7.75 4.64 10.92
C ALA A 250 9.00 3.73 10.92
N PRO A 251 8.92 2.41 11.18
CA PRO A 251 10.12 1.55 11.10
C PRO A 251 10.63 1.39 9.66
N ILE A 252 9.75 1.42 8.66
CA ILE A 252 10.13 1.35 7.23
C ILE A 252 10.92 2.61 6.85
N GLU A 253 10.40 3.78 7.21
CA GLU A 253 11.02 5.09 6.96
C GLU A 253 12.39 5.23 7.64
N GLN A 254 12.52 4.71 8.86
CA GLN A 254 13.81 4.66 9.57
C GLN A 254 14.82 3.79 8.82
N ALA A 255 14.41 2.60 8.35
CA ALA A 255 15.27 1.72 7.60
C ALA A 255 15.63 2.31 6.23
N GLU A 256 14.69 2.95 5.54
CA GLU A 256 14.90 3.63 4.27
C GLU A 256 15.88 4.79 4.43
N THR A 257 15.74 5.63 5.46
CA THR A 257 16.67 6.72 5.75
C THR A 257 18.06 6.23 6.12
N ALA A 258 18.17 5.07 6.76
CA ALA A 258 19.45 4.45 7.14
C ALA A 258 20.13 3.71 5.97
N ASN A 259 19.41 3.40 4.90
CA ASN A 259 19.94 2.72 3.72
C ASN A 259 20.42 3.75 2.68
N PRO A 260 21.75 3.90 2.44
CA PRO A 260 22.30 4.89 1.52
C PRO A 260 21.95 4.63 0.05
N GLU A 261 21.45 3.46 -0.29
CA GLU A 261 21.02 3.07 -1.63
C GLU A 261 19.57 3.51 -1.95
N LEU A 262 18.86 4.07 -0.95
CA LEU A 262 17.48 4.52 -1.10
C LEU A 262 17.38 6.05 -1.03
N ASN A 263 16.45 6.61 -1.77
CA ASN A 263 16.18 8.04 -1.77
C ASN A 263 14.95 8.36 -0.92
N SER A 264 15.19 8.76 0.33
CA SER A 264 14.13 9.15 1.29
C SER A 264 13.82 10.65 1.28
N SER A 265 14.35 11.43 0.35
CA SER A 265 14.26 12.91 0.36
C SER A 265 12.81 13.44 0.24
N TYR A 266 11.89 12.64 -0.28
CA TYR A 266 10.48 13.02 -0.37
C TYR A 266 9.74 13.06 1.01
N TYR A 267 10.35 12.55 2.10
CA TYR A 267 9.81 12.72 3.46
C TYR A 267 10.18 14.06 4.09
N THR A 268 11.41 14.52 3.90
CA THR A 268 11.92 15.75 4.52
C THR A 268 11.10 16.99 4.14
N LEU A 269 10.41 16.92 3.01
CA LEU A 269 9.51 17.99 2.57
C LEU A 269 8.16 18.02 3.32
N ALA A 270 7.76 16.94 3.99
CA ALA A 270 6.47 16.86 4.72
C ALA A 270 6.56 17.37 6.16
N THR A 271 7.73 17.30 6.81
CA THR A 271 7.93 17.77 8.20
C THR A 271 8.00 19.28 8.30
N GLU A 272 8.36 20.01 7.27
CA GLU A 272 8.37 21.48 7.27
C GLU A 272 6.97 22.09 7.11
N ALA A 273 6.01 21.38 6.50
CA ALA A 273 4.64 21.85 6.31
C ALA A 273 3.70 21.61 7.52
N ALA A 274 4.10 20.76 8.48
CA ALA A 274 3.31 20.45 9.68
C ALA A 274 3.65 21.32 10.88
N SER A 275 4.56 22.30 10.73
CA SER A 275 5.06 23.20 11.81
C SER A 275 4.61 24.66 11.64
N VAL A 276 3.58 24.94 10.83
CA VAL A 276 3.00 26.29 10.68
C VAL A 276 1.53 26.30 11.08
#